data_c108e74f43271825358ecf988a10810f
#
_entry.id   c108e74f43271825358ecf988a10810f
#
_cell.length_a   1.000
_cell.length_b   1.000
_cell.length_c   1.000
_cell.angle_alpha   90.00
_cell.angle_beta   90.00
_cell.angle_gamma   90.00
#
_symmetry.space_group_name_H-M   'P 1'
#
loop_
_entity.id
_entity.type
_entity.pdbx_description
1 polymer ?
#
loop_
_entity_poly.entity_id
_entity_poly.type
_entity_poly.pdbx_seq_one_letter_code
_entity_poly.pdbx_strand_id
1 'polypeptide(L)'
;MEFRPCIDIHNGKVKQIVGGSLKDTGDYARENFVSDMSAADYARLYQSKGLRGGHIILLNKKDSPYYEADVKQAEEALAAWPGALQIGGGITDENAAQWIRAGAQGVIVTSYVFQDGKIRYDRIHSLLEKVGREHLILDVSCRKKDGKYHIVTDRWQKFTEETIRPELLEKLAGCCQEMLVHAVNVEGTRSGVDIRLIEMLAQMSEVPVTYAGGIGSMEDLEQIRIKGQGRVHFTVGSALDLFGGSLSFEKVVECAAGK
;
A
#
# COMPACT_ATOMS: atom_id res chain seq x y z
N MET A 1 5.08 -11.93 11.20
CA MET A 1 4.85 -11.46 9.81
C MET A 1 3.35 -11.56 9.54
N GLU A 2 2.71 -10.50 9.07
CA GLU A 2 1.26 -10.49 8.80
C GLU A 2 1.00 -10.28 7.32
N PHE A 3 -0.07 -10.89 6.82
CA PHE A 3 -0.62 -10.58 5.51
C PHE A 3 -1.59 -9.41 5.63
N ARG A 4 -1.32 -8.31 4.92
CA ARG A 4 -2.11 -7.10 4.87
C ARG A 4 -2.74 -6.95 3.49
N PRO A 5 -4.01 -7.33 3.32
CA PRO A 5 -4.64 -7.43 2.00
C PRO A 5 -4.88 -6.05 1.37
N CYS A 6 -4.93 -5.99 0.05
CA CYS A 6 -5.21 -4.77 -0.69
C CYS A 6 -6.59 -4.79 -1.36
N ILE A 7 -7.16 -3.60 -1.54
CA ILE A 7 -8.38 -3.33 -2.32
C ILE A 7 -8.08 -2.12 -3.20
N ASP A 8 -7.68 -2.36 -4.44
CA ASP A 8 -7.39 -1.29 -5.39
C ASP A 8 -8.66 -0.92 -6.16
N ILE A 9 -9.05 0.36 -6.14
CA ILE A 9 -10.28 0.84 -6.77
C ILE A 9 -9.92 1.76 -7.93
N HIS A 10 -10.46 1.44 -9.11
CA HIS A 10 -10.28 2.21 -10.33
C HIS A 10 -11.55 2.18 -11.18
N ASN A 11 -12.02 3.36 -11.60
CA ASN A 11 -13.24 3.53 -12.39
C ASN A 11 -14.47 2.84 -11.75
N GLY A 12 -14.64 3.01 -10.44
CA GLY A 12 -15.76 2.50 -9.65
C GLY A 12 -15.74 0.99 -9.38
N LYS A 13 -14.65 0.28 -9.68
CA LYS A 13 -14.53 -1.17 -9.50
C LYS A 13 -13.24 -1.56 -8.78
N VAL A 14 -13.28 -2.67 -8.05
CA VAL A 14 -12.06 -3.30 -7.54
C VAL A 14 -11.31 -3.94 -8.70
N LYS A 15 -10.04 -3.58 -8.85
CA LYS A 15 -9.18 -4.03 -9.95
C LYS A 15 -7.78 -4.37 -9.48
N GLN A 16 -7.08 -5.14 -10.28
CA GLN A 16 -5.64 -5.23 -10.24
C GLN A 16 -5.08 -4.71 -11.57
N ILE A 17 -4.16 -3.78 -11.50
CA ILE A 17 -3.53 -3.15 -12.65
C ILE A 17 -2.05 -3.49 -12.75
N VAL A 18 -1.50 -3.38 -13.96
CA VAL A 18 -0.05 -3.48 -14.15
C VAL A 18 0.59 -2.21 -13.59
N GLY A 19 1.50 -2.36 -12.64
CA GLY A 19 2.25 -1.24 -12.06
C GLY A 19 2.90 -0.38 -13.14
N GLY A 20 2.80 0.94 -12.99
CA GLY A 20 3.33 1.90 -13.97
C GLY A 20 2.55 2.06 -15.27
N SER A 21 1.45 1.30 -15.48
CA SER A 21 0.59 1.47 -16.66
C SER A 21 -0.49 2.55 -16.52
N LEU A 22 -0.72 3.00 -15.29
CA LEU A 22 -1.75 4.00 -14.98
C LEU A 22 -1.41 5.36 -15.62
N LYS A 23 -2.31 5.87 -16.46
CA LYS A 23 -2.19 7.15 -17.14
C LYS A 23 -3.36 8.05 -16.78
N ASP A 24 -3.07 9.31 -16.51
CA ASP A 24 -4.11 10.31 -16.20
C ASP A 24 -5.01 10.60 -17.40
N THR A 25 -4.42 10.62 -18.61
CA THR A 25 -5.17 10.87 -19.83
C THR A 25 -6.12 9.71 -20.11
N GLY A 26 -7.43 9.98 -20.00
CA GLY A 26 -8.50 9.00 -20.26
C GLY A 26 -8.68 7.96 -19.15
N ASP A 27 -8.14 8.21 -17.94
CA ASP A 27 -8.23 7.28 -16.79
C ASP A 27 -7.89 5.84 -17.18
N TYR A 28 -6.84 5.68 -17.99
CA TYR A 28 -6.44 4.38 -18.54
C TYR A 28 -5.46 3.66 -17.62
N ALA A 29 -5.72 2.39 -17.39
CA ALA A 29 -4.75 1.46 -16.81
C ALA A 29 -4.78 0.14 -17.57
N ARG A 30 -3.64 -0.54 -17.69
CA ARG A 30 -3.62 -1.92 -18.15
C ARG A 30 -4.11 -2.82 -17.02
N GLU A 31 -5.28 -3.40 -17.20
CA GLU A 31 -5.94 -4.22 -16.21
C GLU A 31 -5.42 -5.67 -16.26
N ASN A 32 -5.03 -6.21 -15.11
CA ASN A 32 -4.75 -7.63 -14.93
C ASN A 32 -6.05 -8.38 -14.53
N PHE A 33 -6.92 -7.70 -13.78
CA PHE A 33 -8.16 -8.27 -13.28
C PHE A 33 -9.17 -7.15 -12.99
N VAL A 34 -10.45 -7.42 -13.25
CA VAL A 34 -11.59 -6.59 -12.88
C VAL A 34 -12.55 -7.46 -12.10
N SER A 35 -12.87 -7.07 -10.89
CA SER A 35 -13.74 -7.83 -9.99
C SER A 35 -15.22 -7.55 -10.24
N ASP A 36 -16.04 -8.58 -10.10
CA ASP A 36 -17.50 -8.46 -9.98
C ASP A 36 -17.93 -8.23 -8.51
N MET A 37 -17.03 -8.49 -7.54
CA MET A 37 -17.27 -8.21 -6.12
C MET A 37 -17.01 -6.73 -5.84
N SER A 38 -17.82 -6.17 -4.94
CA SER A 38 -17.62 -4.81 -4.42
C SER A 38 -16.43 -4.73 -3.44
N ALA A 39 -15.94 -3.51 -3.18
CA ALA A 39 -14.92 -3.30 -2.15
C ALA A 39 -15.42 -3.72 -0.74
N ALA A 40 -16.72 -3.56 -0.46
CA ALA A 40 -17.34 -4.02 0.78
C ALA A 40 -17.35 -5.57 0.90
N ASP A 41 -17.49 -6.30 -0.20
CA ASP A 41 -17.42 -7.77 -0.19
C ASP A 41 -16.01 -8.25 0.13
N TYR A 42 -14.98 -7.61 -0.42
CA TYR A 42 -13.58 -7.87 -0.05
C TYR A 42 -13.32 -7.55 1.43
N ALA A 43 -13.84 -6.43 1.94
CA ALA A 43 -13.69 -6.07 3.35
C ALA A 43 -14.29 -7.15 4.27
N ARG A 44 -15.49 -7.65 3.96
CA ARG A 44 -16.14 -8.75 4.70
C ARG A 44 -15.36 -10.06 4.59
N LEU A 45 -14.84 -10.39 3.39
CA LEU A 45 -14.00 -11.56 3.17
C LEU A 45 -12.76 -11.51 4.05
N TYR A 46 -12.03 -10.40 4.05
CA TYR A 46 -10.82 -10.23 4.85
C TYR A 46 -11.10 -10.26 6.35
N GLN A 47 -12.20 -9.64 6.78
CA GLN A 47 -12.69 -9.71 8.15
C GLN A 47 -12.98 -11.16 8.58
N SER A 48 -13.64 -11.95 7.73
CA SER A 48 -13.99 -13.36 8.01
C SER A 48 -12.75 -14.25 8.19
N LYS A 49 -11.60 -13.84 7.61
CA LYS A 49 -10.32 -14.53 7.75
C LYS A 49 -9.48 -14.01 8.93
N GLY A 50 -9.99 -13.05 9.69
CA GLY A 50 -9.28 -12.46 10.84
C GLY A 50 -8.07 -11.59 10.44
N LEU A 51 -8.01 -11.13 9.18
CA LEU A 51 -6.93 -10.27 8.69
C LEU A 51 -7.06 -8.87 9.31
N ARG A 52 -5.97 -8.11 9.31
CA ARG A 52 -5.92 -6.72 9.82
C ARG A 52 -4.93 -5.88 9.02
N GLY A 53 -5.07 -4.56 9.11
CA GLY A 53 -4.13 -3.61 8.51
C GLY A 53 -4.09 -3.66 6.97
N GLY A 54 -5.15 -4.18 6.34
CA GLY A 54 -5.29 -4.10 4.89
C GLY A 54 -5.51 -2.67 4.43
N HIS A 55 -5.36 -2.43 3.13
CA HIS A 55 -5.47 -1.08 2.60
C HIS A 55 -6.37 -0.98 1.37
N ILE A 56 -7.01 0.16 1.25
CA ILE A 56 -7.77 0.59 0.08
C ILE A 56 -6.93 1.65 -0.63
N ILE A 57 -6.77 1.54 -1.96
CA ILE A 57 -6.13 2.58 -2.76
C ILE A 57 -7.08 3.09 -3.84
N LEU A 58 -7.39 4.39 -3.80
CA LEU A 58 -8.10 5.09 -4.86
C LEU A 58 -7.11 5.43 -5.97
N LEU A 59 -7.29 4.85 -7.14
CA LEU A 59 -6.35 4.99 -8.25
C LEU A 59 -6.71 6.14 -9.20
N ASN A 60 -7.96 6.60 -9.21
CA ASN A 60 -8.34 7.78 -9.97
C ASN A 60 -7.94 9.07 -9.24
N LYS A 61 -7.62 10.11 -10.01
CA LYS A 61 -7.43 11.45 -9.48
C LYS A 61 -8.77 12.09 -9.12
N LYS A 62 -8.73 13.10 -8.23
CA LYS A 62 -9.91 13.83 -7.76
C LYS A 62 -10.72 14.52 -8.88
N ASP A 63 -10.07 14.86 -9.99
CA ASP A 63 -10.68 15.46 -11.18
C ASP A 63 -11.20 14.44 -12.21
N SER A 64 -11.03 13.15 -11.96
CA SER A 64 -11.59 12.07 -12.78
C SER A 64 -13.10 11.99 -12.66
N PRO A 65 -13.86 11.75 -13.75
CA PRO A 65 -15.30 11.52 -13.69
C PRO A 65 -15.69 10.26 -12.91
N TYR A 66 -14.73 9.37 -12.63
CA TYR A 66 -14.95 8.13 -11.86
C TYR A 66 -14.65 8.28 -10.38
N TYR A 67 -14.05 9.40 -9.94
CA TYR A 67 -13.58 9.57 -8.57
C TYR A 67 -14.67 9.36 -7.52
N GLU A 68 -15.87 9.92 -7.75
CA GLU A 68 -17.01 9.75 -6.82
C GLU A 68 -17.45 8.29 -6.70
N ALA A 69 -17.37 7.52 -7.79
CA ALA A 69 -17.66 6.09 -7.75
C ALA A 69 -16.60 5.31 -6.95
N ASP A 70 -15.32 5.69 -7.06
CA ASP A 70 -14.24 5.11 -6.25
C ASP A 70 -14.42 5.44 -4.77
N VAL A 71 -14.74 6.70 -4.44
CA VAL A 71 -15.03 7.15 -3.07
C VAL A 71 -16.17 6.34 -2.46
N LYS A 72 -17.28 6.15 -3.19
CA LYS A 72 -18.41 5.35 -2.74
C LYS A 72 -18.01 3.92 -2.40
N GLN A 73 -17.23 3.27 -3.27
CA GLN A 73 -16.72 1.91 -3.02
C GLN A 73 -15.86 1.85 -1.75
N ALA A 74 -15.00 2.86 -1.54
CA ALA A 74 -14.16 2.92 -0.35
C ALA A 74 -14.97 3.14 0.93
N GLU A 75 -15.94 4.05 0.92
CA GLU A 75 -16.81 4.30 2.07
C GLU A 75 -17.64 3.07 2.44
N GLU A 76 -18.17 2.33 1.45
CA GLU A 76 -18.89 1.08 1.67
C GLU A 76 -17.98 -0.01 2.28
N ALA A 77 -16.71 -0.09 1.85
CA ALA A 77 -15.74 -1.03 2.44
C ALA A 77 -15.37 -0.65 3.88
N LEU A 78 -15.14 0.63 4.15
CA LEU A 78 -14.86 1.14 5.49
C LEU A 78 -16.05 0.92 6.44
N ALA A 79 -17.27 1.14 5.96
CA ALA A 79 -18.49 0.87 6.73
C ALA A 79 -18.71 -0.63 6.99
N ALA A 80 -18.31 -1.50 6.07
CA ALA A 80 -18.38 -2.95 6.24
C ALA A 80 -17.40 -3.49 7.29
N TRP A 81 -16.25 -2.81 7.48
CA TRP A 81 -15.23 -3.21 8.44
C TRP A 81 -14.54 -2.00 9.10
N PRO A 82 -15.25 -1.28 10.00
CA PRO A 82 -14.75 -0.05 10.61
C PRO A 82 -13.48 -0.27 11.44
N GLY A 83 -12.54 0.67 11.32
CA GLY A 83 -11.29 0.69 12.10
C GLY A 83 -10.26 -0.38 11.74
N ALA A 84 -10.42 -1.06 10.59
CA ALA A 84 -9.55 -2.17 10.22
C ALA A 84 -8.76 -1.95 8.93
N LEU A 85 -9.26 -1.09 8.03
CA LEU A 85 -8.64 -0.82 6.74
C LEU A 85 -8.02 0.57 6.71
N GLN A 86 -6.85 0.66 6.12
CA GLN A 86 -6.18 1.92 5.78
C GLN A 86 -6.67 2.41 4.42
N ILE A 87 -6.57 3.71 4.15
CA ILE A 87 -6.95 4.29 2.86
C ILE A 87 -5.89 5.21 2.29
N GLY A 88 -5.61 5.06 1.00
CA GLY A 88 -4.70 5.91 0.23
C GLY A 88 -5.31 6.34 -1.10
N GLY A 89 -4.58 7.20 -1.80
CA GLY A 89 -4.99 7.79 -3.07
C GLY A 89 -5.50 9.23 -2.89
N GLY A 90 -4.64 10.19 -3.21
CA GLY A 90 -4.97 11.62 -3.14
C GLY A 90 -5.20 12.16 -1.71
N ILE A 91 -4.59 11.56 -0.70
CA ILE A 91 -4.70 12.01 0.69
C ILE A 91 -3.85 13.26 0.91
N THR A 92 -4.47 14.26 1.56
CA THR A 92 -3.87 15.52 2.01
C THR A 92 -4.35 15.84 3.42
N ASP A 93 -3.82 16.87 4.04
CA ASP A 93 -4.29 17.36 5.36
C ASP A 93 -5.73 17.91 5.33
N GLU A 94 -6.24 18.28 4.14
CA GLU A 94 -7.63 18.75 3.97
C GLU A 94 -8.66 17.61 4.09
N ASN A 95 -8.32 16.39 3.62
CA ASN A 95 -9.26 15.27 3.56
C ASN A 95 -8.94 14.10 4.53
N ALA A 96 -7.74 14.07 5.12
CA ALA A 96 -7.32 12.96 5.98
C ALA A 96 -8.29 12.68 7.14
N ALA A 97 -8.70 13.72 7.87
CA ALA A 97 -9.62 13.59 9.00
C ALA A 97 -11.03 13.11 8.58
N GLN A 98 -11.46 13.37 7.34
CA GLN A 98 -12.73 12.86 6.83
C GLN A 98 -12.70 11.33 6.70
N TRP A 99 -11.61 10.78 6.17
CA TRP A 99 -11.45 9.33 6.03
C TRP A 99 -11.39 8.59 7.37
N ILE A 100 -10.74 9.18 8.37
CA ILE A 100 -10.76 8.62 9.73
C ILE A 100 -12.18 8.59 10.27
N ARG A 101 -12.96 9.69 10.12
CA ARG A 101 -14.38 9.70 10.52
C ARG A 101 -15.25 8.72 9.73
N ALA A 102 -14.90 8.42 8.49
CA ALA A 102 -15.58 7.41 7.66
C ALA A 102 -15.26 5.96 8.09
N GLY A 103 -14.36 5.78 9.06
CA GLY A 103 -14.04 4.46 9.61
C GLY A 103 -12.69 3.89 9.16
N ALA A 104 -11.84 4.67 8.50
CA ALA A 104 -10.49 4.20 8.19
C ALA A 104 -9.65 4.06 9.48
N GLN A 105 -8.86 2.99 9.56
CA GLN A 105 -7.87 2.79 10.62
C GLN A 105 -6.73 3.80 10.51
N GLY A 106 -6.41 4.20 9.30
CA GLY A 106 -5.39 5.21 9.04
C GLY A 106 -5.38 5.64 7.58
N VAL A 107 -4.63 6.70 7.29
CA VAL A 107 -4.48 7.28 5.96
C VAL A 107 -3.07 7.08 5.42
N ILE A 108 -2.96 6.62 4.17
CA ILE A 108 -1.69 6.37 3.49
C ILE A 108 -1.37 7.59 2.63
N VAL A 109 -0.22 8.17 2.85
CA VAL A 109 0.21 9.41 2.19
C VAL A 109 1.54 9.20 1.48
N THR A 110 1.60 9.64 0.20
CA THR A 110 2.79 9.56 -0.65
C THR A 110 3.12 10.96 -1.19
N SER A 111 2.62 11.29 -2.39
CA SER A 111 3.00 12.49 -3.14
C SER A 111 2.76 13.81 -2.40
N TYR A 112 1.81 13.86 -1.47
CA TYR A 112 1.55 15.06 -0.68
C TYR A 112 2.73 15.45 0.20
N VAL A 113 3.42 14.48 0.80
CA VAL A 113 4.57 14.71 1.70
C VAL A 113 5.92 14.69 0.97
N PHE A 114 5.91 14.40 -0.34
CA PHE A 114 7.10 14.50 -1.20
C PHE A 114 6.83 15.49 -2.33
N GLN A 115 7.45 16.65 -2.27
CA GLN A 115 7.30 17.67 -3.31
C GLN A 115 8.67 18.13 -3.79
N ASP A 116 8.80 18.37 -5.10
CA ASP A 116 10.03 18.84 -5.74
C ASP A 116 11.25 17.98 -5.37
N GLY A 117 11.03 16.66 -5.30
CA GLY A 117 12.06 15.69 -4.97
C GLY A 117 12.45 15.61 -3.48
N LYS A 118 11.81 16.36 -2.60
CA LYS A 118 12.16 16.48 -1.16
C LYS A 118 11.01 16.13 -0.25
N ILE A 119 11.33 15.73 0.98
CA ILE A 119 10.35 15.53 2.04
C ILE A 119 9.87 16.88 2.57
N ARG A 120 8.56 17.06 2.65
CA ARG A 120 7.87 18.21 3.22
C ARG A 120 7.46 17.90 4.66
N TYR A 121 8.38 18.12 5.58
CA TYR A 121 8.10 17.91 7.02
C TYR A 121 6.99 18.80 7.55
N ASP A 122 6.81 20.00 7.00
CA ASP A 122 5.71 20.90 7.32
C ASP A 122 4.35 20.24 7.02
N ARG A 123 4.23 19.49 5.90
CA ARG A 123 3.01 18.76 5.56
C ARG A 123 2.82 17.51 6.42
N ILE A 124 3.91 16.84 6.80
CA ILE A 124 3.83 15.75 7.78
C ILE A 124 3.30 16.28 9.11
N HIS A 125 3.81 17.43 9.61
CA HIS A 125 3.31 18.05 10.83
C HIS A 125 1.82 18.44 10.72
N SER A 126 1.40 19.04 9.59
CA SER A 126 -0.02 19.34 9.37
C SER A 126 -0.91 18.09 9.44
N LEU A 127 -0.48 16.96 8.84
CA LEU A 127 -1.19 15.68 8.96
C LEU A 127 -1.24 15.17 10.40
N LEU A 128 -0.12 15.25 11.14
CA LEU A 128 -0.06 14.84 12.55
C LEU A 128 -1.05 15.64 13.42
N GLU A 129 -1.18 16.94 13.16
CA GLU A 129 -2.17 17.79 13.84
C GLU A 129 -3.62 17.40 13.51
N LYS A 130 -3.87 16.90 12.29
CA LYS A 130 -5.22 16.55 11.82
C LYS A 130 -5.67 15.16 12.25
N VAL A 131 -4.79 14.17 12.23
CA VAL A 131 -5.16 12.77 12.43
C VAL A 131 -4.36 12.04 13.51
N GLY A 132 -3.29 12.64 14.01
CA GLY A 132 -2.39 11.97 14.95
C GLY A 132 -1.44 10.98 14.26
N ARG A 133 -0.36 10.62 14.98
CA ARG A 133 0.63 9.64 14.52
C ARG A 133 0.03 8.25 14.33
N GLU A 134 -0.91 7.89 15.19
CA GLU A 134 -1.61 6.60 15.24
C GLU A 134 -2.49 6.32 14.02
N HIS A 135 -2.73 7.32 13.19
CA HIS A 135 -3.52 7.19 11.96
C HIS A 135 -2.73 7.54 10.69
N LEU A 136 -1.45 7.86 10.80
CA LEU A 136 -0.63 8.21 9.64
C LEU A 136 0.22 7.03 9.18
N ILE A 137 0.08 6.64 7.92
CA ILE A 137 0.92 5.68 7.22
C ILE A 137 1.69 6.42 6.13
N LEU A 138 3.01 6.26 6.10
CA LEU A 138 3.84 6.83 5.04
C LEU A 138 4.16 5.76 3.99
N ASP A 139 3.76 6.02 2.74
CA ASP A 139 4.19 5.22 1.61
C ASP A 139 5.53 5.75 1.10
N VAL A 140 6.56 4.95 1.29
CA VAL A 140 7.93 5.20 0.84
C VAL A 140 8.34 4.25 -0.28
N SER A 141 7.42 3.98 -1.18
CA SER A 141 7.64 3.18 -2.39
C SER A 141 8.90 3.61 -3.13
N CYS A 142 9.69 2.67 -3.61
CA CYS A 142 10.99 2.98 -4.15
C CYS A 142 11.35 2.25 -5.45
N ARG A 143 12.24 2.86 -6.21
CA ARG A 143 12.88 2.28 -7.40
C ARG A 143 14.38 2.30 -7.28
N LYS A 144 15.01 1.21 -7.74
CA LYS A 144 16.47 1.11 -7.78
C LYS A 144 17.03 1.90 -8.97
N LYS A 145 17.97 2.80 -8.67
CA LYS A 145 18.73 3.57 -9.64
C LYS A 145 20.14 3.75 -9.10
N ASP A 146 21.16 3.51 -9.92
CA ASP A 146 22.58 3.66 -9.57
C ASP A 146 22.96 2.92 -8.25
N GLY A 147 22.41 1.72 -8.07
CA GLY A 147 22.65 0.88 -6.89
C GLY A 147 21.93 1.31 -5.60
N LYS A 148 21.16 2.40 -5.61
CA LYS A 148 20.40 2.94 -4.48
C LYS A 148 18.89 2.81 -4.71
N TYR A 149 18.12 2.71 -3.64
CA TYR A 149 16.66 2.74 -3.69
C TYR A 149 16.18 4.17 -3.47
N HIS A 150 15.74 4.83 -4.52
CA HIS A 150 15.16 6.18 -4.46
C HIS A 150 13.67 6.09 -4.21
N ILE A 151 13.17 6.91 -3.29
CA ILE A 151 11.73 7.08 -3.11
C ILE A 151 11.15 7.67 -4.38
N VAL A 152 9.99 7.15 -4.80
CA VAL A 152 9.29 7.59 -6.02
C VAL A 152 7.87 8.04 -5.67
N THR A 153 7.39 9.02 -6.43
CA THR A 153 6.08 9.65 -6.26
C THR A 153 5.31 9.69 -7.59
N ASP A 154 4.14 10.28 -7.58
CA ASP A 154 3.30 10.46 -8.76
C ASP A 154 3.10 9.13 -9.52
N ARG A 155 2.53 8.16 -8.80
CA ARG A 155 2.32 6.81 -9.35
C ARG A 155 3.62 6.17 -9.83
N TRP A 156 4.68 6.35 -9.01
CA TRP A 156 6.03 5.79 -9.22
C TRP A 156 6.78 6.34 -10.45
N GLN A 157 6.30 7.43 -11.05
CA GLN A 157 6.88 8.00 -12.28
C GLN A 157 8.02 8.99 -11.99
N LYS A 158 7.99 9.65 -10.83
CA LYS A 158 8.98 10.67 -10.47
C LYS A 158 9.91 10.17 -9.37
N PHE A 159 11.21 10.27 -9.62
CA PHE A 159 12.24 10.05 -8.61
C PHE A 159 12.34 11.27 -7.70
N THR A 160 12.48 11.01 -6.40
CA THR A 160 12.89 12.03 -5.43
C THR A 160 14.41 12.03 -5.26
N GLU A 161 14.93 13.02 -4.55
CA GLU A 161 16.34 13.07 -4.11
C GLU A 161 16.59 12.11 -2.93
N GLU A 162 15.53 11.66 -2.28
CA GLU A 162 15.59 10.81 -1.09
C GLU A 162 15.82 9.34 -1.44
N THR A 163 16.73 8.72 -0.70
CA THR A 163 17.03 7.29 -0.84
C THR A 163 16.68 6.55 0.44
N ILE A 164 16.21 5.32 0.31
CA ILE A 164 15.99 4.41 1.43
C ILE A 164 17.34 4.16 2.12
N ARG A 165 17.44 4.55 3.38
CA ARG A 165 18.58 4.35 4.28
C ARG A 165 18.08 4.34 5.72
N PRO A 166 18.78 3.66 6.64
CA PRO A 166 18.32 3.52 8.03
C PRO A 166 17.95 4.86 8.70
N GLU A 167 18.81 5.86 8.58
CA GLU A 167 18.62 7.16 9.26
C GLU A 167 17.36 7.90 8.76
N LEU A 168 17.04 7.77 7.46
CA LEU A 168 15.82 8.36 6.91
C LEU A 168 14.59 7.61 7.41
N LEU A 169 14.63 6.28 7.37
CA LEU A 169 13.51 5.45 7.81
C LEU A 169 13.22 5.63 9.30
N GLU A 170 14.24 5.68 10.17
CA GLU A 170 14.10 5.98 11.60
C GLU A 170 13.43 7.36 11.83
N LYS A 171 13.89 8.38 11.09
CA LYS A 171 13.29 9.72 11.18
C LYS A 171 11.82 9.73 10.76
N LEU A 172 11.45 9.01 9.70
CA LEU A 172 10.07 8.90 9.25
C LEU A 172 9.22 8.04 10.21
N ALA A 173 9.81 7.01 10.82
CA ALA A 173 9.15 6.18 11.82
C ALA A 173 8.65 6.99 13.02
N GLY A 174 9.39 8.02 13.44
CA GLY A 174 8.94 8.95 14.47
C GLY A 174 7.64 9.71 14.13
N CYS A 175 7.29 9.78 12.85
CA CYS A 175 6.14 10.55 12.34
C CYS A 175 4.92 9.71 11.95
N CYS A 176 5.01 8.39 11.92
CA CYS A 176 3.92 7.53 11.46
C CYS A 176 3.71 6.31 12.34
N GLN A 177 2.59 5.61 12.16
CA GLN A 177 2.37 4.34 12.84
C GLN A 177 2.87 3.15 12.02
N GLU A 178 3.04 3.31 10.70
CA GLU A 178 3.43 2.25 9.77
C GLU A 178 4.05 2.84 8.51
N MET A 179 4.90 2.07 7.85
CA MET A 179 5.37 2.38 6.50
C MET A 179 4.91 1.32 5.50
N LEU A 180 4.43 1.77 4.35
CA LEU A 180 4.15 0.93 3.19
C LEU A 180 5.28 1.12 2.17
N VAL A 181 5.85 0.03 1.67
CA VAL A 181 7.01 0.06 0.78
C VAL A 181 6.79 -0.84 -0.43
N HIS A 182 6.49 -0.24 -1.58
CA HIS A 182 6.46 -0.98 -2.85
C HIS A 182 7.86 -1.04 -3.47
N ALA A 183 8.32 -2.24 -3.73
CA ALA A 183 9.50 -2.50 -4.56
C ALA A 183 9.12 -2.38 -6.04
N VAL A 184 9.04 -1.15 -6.55
CA VAL A 184 8.41 -0.84 -7.86
C VAL A 184 9.08 -1.55 -9.04
N ASN A 185 10.38 -1.85 -8.96
CA ASN A 185 11.08 -2.57 -10.03
C ASN A 185 10.56 -3.99 -10.27
N VAL A 186 9.98 -4.61 -9.23
CA VAL A 186 9.44 -5.98 -9.30
C VAL A 186 7.91 -6.01 -9.18
N GLU A 187 7.25 -4.84 -9.03
CA GLU A 187 5.80 -4.73 -8.87
C GLU A 187 5.06 -5.29 -10.09
N GLY A 188 4.08 -6.17 -9.83
CA GLY A 188 3.25 -6.79 -10.86
C GLY A 188 3.95 -7.81 -11.75
N THR A 189 5.25 -8.07 -11.55
CA THR A 189 6.05 -8.96 -12.41
C THR A 189 5.98 -10.43 -11.99
N ARG A 190 5.63 -10.72 -10.72
CA ARG A 190 5.68 -12.07 -10.12
C ARG A 190 7.05 -12.74 -10.29
N SER A 191 8.13 -11.94 -10.32
CA SER A 191 9.49 -12.41 -10.62
C SER A 191 10.35 -12.63 -9.37
N GLY A 192 9.73 -12.64 -8.20
CA GLY A 192 10.39 -12.75 -6.91
C GLY A 192 10.54 -11.40 -6.20
N VAL A 193 10.80 -11.47 -4.92
CA VAL A 193 10.90 -10.32 -4.03
C VAL A 193 12.30 -9.70 -4.05
N ASP A 194 12.39 -8.39 -3.74
CA ASP A 194 13.68 -7.71 -3.60
C ASP A 194 14.28 -7.99 -2.20
N ILE A 195 15.07 -9.06 -2.13
CA ILE A 195 15.70 -9.55 -0.89
C ILE A 195 16.50 -8.46 -0.18
N ARG A 196 17.28 -7.67 -0.94
CA ARG A 196 18.14 -6.63 -0.35
C ARG A 196 17.28 -5.53 0.30
N LEU A 197 16.18 -5.14 -0.34
CA LEU A 197 15.25 -4.17 0.25
C LEU A 197 14.64 -4.73 1.52
N ILE A 198 14.16 -5.98 1.51
CA ILE A 198 13.58 -6.64 2.68
C ILE A 198 14.56 -6.69 3.85
N GLU A 199 15.83 -7.04 3.61
CA GLU A 199 16.90 -7.06 4.63
C GLU A 199 17.14 -5.66 5.22
N MET A 200 17.05 -4.60 4.42
CA MET A 200 17.14 -3.21 4.92
C MET A 200 15.93 -2.85 5.79
N LEU A 201 14.72 -3.22 5.36
CA LEU A 201 13.48 -2.95 6.10
C LEU A 201 13.43 -3.72 7.43
N ALA A 202 13.99 -4.92 7.48
CA ALA A 202 14.06 -5.74 8.69
C ALA A 202 14.91 -5.12 9.82
N GLN A 203 15.80 -4.19 9.49
CA GLN A 203 16.62 -3.47 10.48
C GLN A 203 15.84 -2.39 11.22
N MET A 204 14.66 -2.00 10.71
CA MET A 204 13.78 -1.07 11.39
C MET A 204 13.05 -1.75 12.55
N SER A 205 12.99 -1.10 13.68
CA SER A 205 12.38 -1.66 14.89
C SER A 205 11.22 -0.83 15.46
N GLU A 206 11.04 0.41 15.02
CA GLU A 206 10.15 1.35 15.71
C GLU A 206 8.70 1.32 15.22
N VAL A 207 8.47 0.94 13.95
CA VAL A 207 7.12 0.86 13.38
C VAL A 207 6.99 -0.36 12.47
N PRO A 208 5.79 -0.92 12.32
CA PRO A 208 5.50 -1.94 11.32
C PRO A 208 5.87 -1.45 9.91
N VAL A 209 6.41 -2.37 9.10
CA VAL A 209 6.68 -2.12 7.68
C VAL A 209 5.98 -3.17 6.86
N THR A 210 5.17 -2.74 5.90
CA THR A 210 4.49 -3.61 4.95
C THR A 210 5.20 -3.53 3.60
N TYR A 211 5.76 -4.64 3.15
CA TYR A 211 6.41 -4.79 1.84
C TYR A 211 5.40 -5.19 0.77
N ALA A 212 5.52 -4.60 -0.41
CA ALA A 212 4.78 -4.96 -1.62
C ALA A 212 5.72 -5.10 -2.82
N GLY A 213 5.38 -5.98 -3.74
CA GLY A 213 6.07 -6.13 -5.02
C GLY A 213 6.75 -7.46 -5.24
N GLY A 214 6.55 -8.01 -6.43
CA GLY A 214 7.24 -9.21 -6.92
C GLY A 214 6.75 -10.54 -6.36
N ILE A 215 5.96 -10.58 -5.31
CA ILE A 215 5.47 -11.82 -4.70
C ILE A 215 4.64 -12.60 -5.71
N GLY A 216 5.06 -13.84 -6.00
CA GLY A 216 4.41 -14.72 -6.95
C GLY A 216 4.29 -16.18 -6.48
N SER A 217 4.94 -16.54 -5.38
CA SER A 217 5.00 -17.90 -4.87
C SER A 217 5.01 -17.97 -3.33
N MET A 218 4.80 -19.16 -2.79
CA MET A 218 4.94 -19.40 -1.34
C MET A 218 6.41 -19.29 -0.91
N GLU A 219 7.37 -19.60 -1.79
CA GLU A 219 8.80 -19.42 -1.57
C GLU A 219 9.15 -17.95 -1.34
N ASP A 220 8.51 -17.03 -2.06
CA ASP A 220 8.69 -15.59 -1.84
C ASP A 220 8.25 -15.17 -0.43
N LEU A 221 7.13 -15.71 0.06
CA LEU A 221 6.66 -15.45 1.42
C LEU A 221 7.65 -15.98 2.46
N GLU A 222 8.21 -17.15 2.22
CA GLU A 222 9.24 -17.72 3.09
C GLU A 222 10.52 -16.85 3.07
N GLN A 223 10.90 -16.31 1.92
CA GLN A 223 12.02 -15.34 1.84
C GLN A 223 11.72 -14.07 2.65
N ILE A 224 10.50 -13.51 2.57
CA ILE A 224 10.11 -12.36 3.38
C ILE A 224 10.20 -12.73 4.87
N ARG A 225 9.72 -13.90 5.27
CA ARG A 225 9.74 -14.35 6.66
C ARG A 225 11.17 -14.46 7.21
N ILE A 226 12.06 -15.10 6.46
CA ILE A 226 13.46 -15.33 6.85
C ILE A 226 14.25 -14.02 6.82
N LYS A 227 14.27 -13.34 5.67
CA LYS A 227 15.05 -12.14 5.44
C LYS A 227 14.50 -10.91 6.15
N GLY A 228 13.18 -10.84 6.26
CA GLY A 228 12.46 -9.86 7.07
C GLY A 228 12.46 -10.15 8.57
N GLN A 229 13.08 -11.26 9.02
CA GLN A 229 13.19 -11.65 10.43
C GLN A 229 11.83 -11.71 11.14
N GLY A 230 10.76 -12.04 10.43
CA GLY A 230 9.39 -12.01 10.93
C GLY A 230 8.83 -10.61 11.22
N ARG A 231 9.61 -9.54 11.01
CA ARG A 231 9.24 -8.14 11.32
C ARG A 231 8.59 -7.41 10.14
N VAL A 232 8.92 -7.81 8.92
CA VAL A 232 8.36 -7.23 7.71
C VAL A 232 7.03 -7.91 7.41
N HIS A 233 5.94 -7.15 7.38
CA HIS A 233 4.63 -7.58 6.90
C HIS A 233 4.61 -7.55 5.36
N PHE A 234 3.56 -8.10 4.74
CA PHE A 234 3.48 -8.12 3.28
C PHE A 234 2.07 -7.93 2.76
N THR A 235 1.97 -7.43 1.54
CA THR A 235 0.74 -7.42 0.75
C THR A 235 0.95 -8.11 -0.58
N VAL A 236 -0.08 -8.78 -1.07
CA VAL A 236 -0.10 -9.49 -2.36
C VAL A 236 -1.36 -9.07 -3.10
N GLY A 237 -1.19 -8.65 -4.34
CA GLY A 237 -2.29 -8.29 -5.25
C GLY A 237 -2.48 -9.34 -6.35
N SER A 238 -2.13 -9.01 -7.57
CA SER A 238 -2.42 -9.75 -8.80
C SER A 238 -1.94 -11.21 -8.84
N ALA A 239 -1.07 -11.64 -7.92
CA ALA A 239 -0.64 -13.04 -7.85
C ALA A 239 -1.67 -13.96 -7.20
N LEU A 240 -2.59 -13.40 -6.37
CA LEU A 240 -3.61 -14.20 -5.68
C LEU A 240 -4.67 -14.74 -6.65
N ASP A 241 -5.18 -15.94 -6.35
CA ASP A 241 -6.31 -16.55 -7.05
C ASP A 241 -7.59 -15.71 -6.96
N LEU A 242 -7.78 -14.94 -5.88
CA LEU A 242 -8.83 -13.92 -5.78
C LEU A 242 -8.81 -12.89 -6.92
N PHE A 243 -7.66 -12.68 -7.53
CA PHE A 243 -7.44 -11.72 -8.62
C PHE A 243 -6.97 -12.41 -9.91
N GLY A 244 -7.36 -13.68 -10.10
CA GLY A 244 -7.00 -14.46 -11.28
C GLY A 244 -5.54 -14.91 -11.36
N GLY A 245 -4.80 -14.82 -10.26
CA GLY A 245 -3.45 -15.35 -10.12
C GLY A 245 -3.44 -16.83 -9.79
N SER A 246 -2.25 -17.37 -9.52
CA SER A 246 -2.05 -18.80 -9.20
C SER A 246 -1.73 -19.04 -7.72
N LEU A 247 -1.48 -18.01 -6.94
CA LEU A 247 -1.15 -18.12 -5.53
C LEU A 247 -2.45 -18.20 -4.71
N SER A 248 -2.65 -19.29 -3.99
CA SER A 248 -3.86 -19.50 -3.21
C SER A 248 -3.97 -18.51 -2.05
N PHE A 249 -5.06 -17.75 -2.02
CA PHE A 249 -5.37 -16.83 -0.93
C PHE A 249 -5.43 -17.55 0.43
N GLU A 250 -6.08 -18.72 0.48
CA GLU A 250 -6.19 -19.52 1.71
C GLU A 250 -4.80 -19.92 2.25
N LYS A 251 -3.90 -20.41 1.38
CA LYS A 251 -2.54 -20.76 1.77
C LYS A 251 -1.72 -19.56 2.26
N VAL A 252 -1.93 -18.39 1.65
CA VAL A 252 -1.28 -17.14 2.09
C VAL A 252 -1.76 -16.74 3.49
N VAL A 253 -3.07 -16.85 3.75
CA VAL A 253 -3.64 -16.59 5.09
C VAL A 253 -3.10 -17.58 6.13
N GLU A 254 -3.05 -18.87 5.82
CA GLU A 254 -2.49 -19.90 6.70
C GLU A 254 -1.00 -19.66 7.02
N CYS A 255 -0.20 -19.36 5.99
CA CYS A 255 1.21 -19.03 6.15
C CYS A 255 1.43 -17.81 7.07
N ALA A 256 0.63 -16.75 6.90
CA ALA A 256 0.69 -15.57 7.76
C ALA A 256 0.29 -15.85 9.21
N ALA A 257 -0.63 -16.80 9.43
CA ALA A 257 -1.05 -17.25 10.76
C ALA A 257 -0.05 -18.20 11.43
N GLY A 258 1.05 -18.55 10.75
CA GLY A 258 2.07 -19.47 11.26
C GLY A 258 1.63 -20.95 11.30
N LYS A 259 0.70 -21.31 10.43
CA LYS A 259 0.15 -22.67 10.29
C LYS A 259 0.77 -23.41 9.11
#